data_dac0652885fea2080d35f3161b833d70
#
_entry.id   dac0652885fea2080d35f3161b833d70
#
_cell.length_a   1.000
_cell.length_b   1.000
_cell.length_c   1.000
_cell.angle_alpha   90.00
_cell.angle_beta   90.00
_cell.angle_gamma   90.00
#
_symmetry.space_group_name_H-M   'P 1'
#
loop_
_entity.id
_entity.type
_entity.pdbx_description
1 polymer ?
#
loop_
_entity_poly.entity_id
_entity_poly.type
_entity_poly.pdbx_seq_one_letter_code
_entity_poly.pdbx_strand_id
1 'polypeptide(L)'
;PMSARRQRQMCIRDRFNSWGLPTSTTVSIVFELLGASVAMALIKIGVDNGSFTDLATYINTSKATQIIFGILLSVFVAFSIGAIVQWVSRLLLSYDFKTKAAWVGSIFGGIALTAISYFVLMKGIKGTSYAGESFDLIGGMTIKDFLESNVITIVTYSSIIWSLISFSLIRFFNVDIYKVIIGAGTFALALAFAGNDLVNFIGVPIAAWQSYEAWVAS
;
A
#
# COMPACT_ATOMS: atom_id res chain seq x y z
N PRO A 1 -19.63 -19.00 -15.79
CA PRO A 1 -18.20 -19.33 -15.69
C PRO A 1 -17.38 -18.36 -14.84
N MET A 2 -17.64 -17.03 -14.88
CA MET A 2 -16.93 -16.05 -14.01
C MET A 2 -17.19 -16.24 -12.52
N SER A 3 -18.40 -16.63 -12.11
CA SER A 3 -18.73 -16.87 -10.71
C SER A 3 -17.95 -18.04 -10.10
N ALA A 4 -17.78 -19.12 -10.84
CA ALA A 4 -17.07 -20.31 -10.37
C ALA A 4 -15.56 -20.07 -10.16
N ARG A 5 -14.93 -19.22 -10.98
CA ARG A 5 -13.52 -18.82 -10.79
C ARG A 5 -13.35 -17.97 -9.53
N ARG A 6 -14.24 -17.00 -9.31
CA ARG A 6 -14.21 -16.18 -8.07
C ARG A 6 -14.42 -17.04 -6.83
N GLN A 7 -15.35 -17.99 -6.85
CA GLN A 7 -15.54 -18.90 -5.73
C GLN A 7 -14.31 -19.75 -5.44
N ARG A 8 -13.63 -20.28 -6.46
CA ARG A 8 -12.38 -21.04 -6.25
C ARG A 8 -11.26 -20.18 -5.64
N GLN A 9 -11.08 -18.95 -6.11
CA GLN A 9 -10.08 -18.05 -5.54
C GLN A 9 -10.40 -17.69 -4.08
N MET A 10 -11.66 -17.44 -3.75
CA MET A 10 -12.08 -17.20 -2.37
C MET A 10 -11.82 -18.42 -1.48
N CYS A 11 -12.17 -19.62 -1.93
CA CYS A 11 -11.94 -20.86 -1.17
C CYS A 11 -10.43 -21.13 -0.95
N ILE A 12 -9.58 -20.87 -1.94
CA ILE A 12 -8.13 -21.04 -1.80
C ILE A 12 -7.59 -20.02 -0.81
N ARG A 13 -7.99 -18.76 -0.92
CA ARG A 13 -7.56 -17.69 -0.01
C ARG A 13 -8.02 -17.95 1.42
N ASP A 14 -9.24 -18.41 1.62
CA ASP A 14 -9.78 -18.76 2.94
C ASP A 14 -9.02 -19.91 3.59
N ARG A 15 -8.59 -20.90 2.79
CA ARG A 15 -7.72 -21.98 3.27
C ARG A 15 -6.35 -21.46 3.74
N PHE A 16 -5.70 -20.61 2.93
CA PHE A 16 -4.42 -20.01 3.33
C PHE A 16 -4.57 -19.14 4.56
N ASN A 17 -5.65 -18.34 4.64
CA ASN A 17 -5.94 -17.54 5.83
C ASN A 17 -6.18 -18.40 7.08
N SER A 18 -6.87 -19.54 6.95
CA SER A 18 -7.10 -20.46 8.07
C SER A 18 -5.80 -21.13 8.57
N TRP A 19 -4.78 -21.21 7.71
CA TRP A 19 -3.44 -21.69 8.07
C TRP A 19 -2.53 -20.57 8.60
N GLY A 20 -3.05 -19.34 8.74
CA GLY A 20 -2.25 -18.20 9.17
C GLY A 20 -1.28 -17.66 8.10
N LEU A 21 -1.51 -17.98 6.83
CA LEU A 21 -0.71 -17.56 5.69
C LEU A 21 -1.51 -16.52 4.86
N PRO A 22 -1.49 -15.24 5.24
CA PRO A 22 -2.22 -14.22 4.51
C PRO A 22 -1.66 -14.07 3.08
N THR A 23 -2.56 -14.09 2.09
CA THR A 23 -2.21 -13.93 0.67
C THR A 23 -2.43 -12.49 0.22
N SER A 24 -1.52 -11.99 -0.63
CA SER A 24 -1.67 -10.68 -1.27
C SER A 24 -2.57 -10.79 -2.50
N THR A 25 -3.67 -10.05 -2.51
CA THR A 25 -4.59 -9.96 -3.66
C THR A 25 -3.91 -9.34 -4.88
N THR A 26 -3.11 -8.30 -4.69
CA THR A 26 -2.38 -7.61 -5.77
C THR A 26 -1.38 -8.54 -6.46
N VAL A 27 -0.59 -9.28 -5.69
CA VAL A 27 0.37 -10.24 -6.23
C VAL A 27 -0.35 -11.33 -7.03
N SER A 28 -1.45 -11.87 -6.50
CA SER A 28 -2.25 -12.90 -7.18
C SER A 28 -2.77 -12.41 -8.53
N ILE A 29 -3.31 -11.20 -8.61
CA ILE A 29 -3.83 -10.63 -9.86
C ILE A 29 -2.72 -10.35 -10.87
N VAL A 30 -1.57 -9.83 -10.44
CA VAL A 30 -0.43 -9.59 -11.33
C VAL A 30 0.05 -10.89 -11.96
N PHE A 31 0.20 -11.96 -11.18
CA PHE A 31 0.61 -13.27 -11.71
C PHE A 31 -0.47 -13.93 -12.56
N GLU A 32 -1.76 -13.71 -12.24
CA GLU A 32 -2.88 -14.21 -13.05
C GLU A 32 -2.90 -13.53 -14.43
N LEU A 33 -2.72 -12.22 -14.50
CA LEU A 33 -2.62 -11.46 -15.75
C LEU A 33 -1.38 -11.85 -16.56
N LEU A 34 -0.25 -12.06 -15.89
CA LEU A 34 0.96 -12.54 -16.55
C LEU A 34 0.75 -13.94 -17.13
N GLY A 35 0.14 -14.85 -16.37
CA GLY A 35 -0.20 -16.18 -16.85
C GLY A 35 -1.19 -16.17 -18.01
N ALA A 36 -2.18 -15.29 -17.98
CA ALA A 36 -3.12 -15.10 -19.09
C ALA A 36 -2.43 -14.60 -20.36
N SER A 37 -1.50 -13.63 -20.24
CA SER A 37 -0.72 -13.13 -21.38
C SER A 37 0.20 -14.19 -21.98
N VAL A 38 0.84 -15.03 -21.14
CA VAL A 38 1.63 -16.19 -21.58
C VAL A 38 0.75 -17.18 -22.33
N ALA A 39 -0.42 -17.53 -21.83
CA ALA A 39 -1.35 -18.46 -22.47
C ALA A 39 -1.80 -17.94 -23.84
N MET A 40 -2.13 -16.66 -23.95
CA MET A 40 -2.52 -16.03 -25.23
C MET A 40 -1.37 -16.02 -26.24
N ALA A 41 -0.14 -15.71 -25.78
CA ALA A 41 1.04 -15.77 -26.62
C ALA A 41 1.31 -17.19 -27.16
N LEU A 42 1.17 -18.21 -26.31
CA LEU A 42 1.32 -19.62 -26.73
C LEU A 42 0.26 -20.05 -27.74
N ILE A 43 -0.99 -19.63 -27.57
CA ILE A 43 -2.05 -19.92 -28.54
C ILE A 43 -1.72 -19.24 -29.89
N LYS A 44 -1.27 -18.01 -29.89
CA LYS A 44 -0.89 -17.29 -31.11
C LYS A 44 0.30 -17.94 -31.80
N ILE A 45 1.34 -18.30 -31.08
CA ILE A 45 2.51 -19.05 -31.61
C ILE A 45 2.07 -20.38 -32.23
N GLY A 46 1.13 -21.09 -31.58
CA GLY A 46 0.60 -22.36 -32.10
C GLY A 46 -0.21 -22.19 -33.40
N VAL A 47 -0.94 -21.09 -33.55
CA VAL A 47 -1.69 -20.75 -34.76
C VAL A 47 -0.74 -20.34 -35.90
N ASP A 48 0.30 -19.56 -35.59
CA ASP A 48 1.27 -19.03 -36.54
C ASP A 48 2.39 -20.06 -36.90
N ASN A 49 2.32 -21.29 -36.39
CA ASN A 49 3.37 -22.33 -36.52
C ASN A 49 4.78 -21.84 -36.08
N GLY A 50 4.82 -20.93 -35.12
CA GLY A 50 6.05 -20.37 -34.57
C GLY A 50 6.75 -21.30 -33.57
N SER A 51 7.96 -20.92 -33.13
CA SER A 51 8.70 -21.64 -32.11
C SER A 51 8.44 -21.11 -30.71
N PHE A 52 8.60 -21.95 -29.67
CA PHE A 52 8.52 -21.50 -28.27
C PHE A 52 9.54 -20.40 -27.91
N THR A 53 10.62 -20.25 -28.68
CA THR A 53 11.59 -19.17 -28.52
C THR A 53 10.99 -17.79 -28.80
N ASP A 54 9.92 -17.73 -29.59
CA ASP A 54 9.24 -16.49 -29.98
C ASP A 54 8.37 -15.92 -28.84
N LEU A 55 8.18 -16.69 -27.76
CA LEU A 55 7.43 -16.26 -26.58
C LEU A 55 7.99 -14.94 -26.01
N ALA A 56 9.30 -14.76 -26.03
CA ALA A 56 9.96 -13.55 -25.53
C ALA A 56 9.64 -12.28 -26.37
N THR A 57 9.21 -12.43 -27.61
CA THR A 57 8.81 -11.30 -28.47
C THR A 57 7.39 -10.82 -28.16
N TYR A 58 6.53 -11.72 -27.72
CA TYR A 58 5.13 -11.40 -27.36
C TYR A 58 4.96 -10.92 -25.92
N ILE A 59 5.91 -11.25 -25.02
CA ILE A 59 5.84 -10.91 -23.62
C ILE A 59 6.96 -9.95 -23.26
N ASN A 60 6.64 -8.86 -22.58
CA ASN A 60 7.66 -7.96 -22.04
C ASN A 60 8.33 -8.60 -20.81
N THR A 61 9.32 -9.48 -21.05
CA THR A 61 10.05 -10.19 -20.01
C THR A 61 10.77 -9.26 -19.04
N SER A 62 11.23 -8.08 -19.52
CA SER A 62 11.87 -7.07 -18.67
C SER A 62 10.89 -6.54 -17.60
N LYS A 63 9.66 -6.22 -17.99
CA LYS A 63 8.63 -5.77 -17.05
C LYS A 63 8.22 -6.86 -16.06
N ALA A 64 8.07 -8.10 -16.52
CA ALA A 64 7.76 -9.23 -15.66
C ALA A 64 8.85 -9.43 -14.59
N THR A 65 10.12 -9.41 -15.00
CA THR A 65 11.28 -9.53 -14.10
C THR A 65 11.32 -8.37 -13.09
N GLN A 66 11.11 -7.12 -13.53
CA GLN A 66 11.06 -5.96 -12.64
C GLN A 66 9.96 -6.09 -11.56
N ILE A 67 8.80 -6.60 -11.93
CA ILE A 67 7.69 -6.82 -10.99
C ILE A 67 8.08 -7.88 -9.96
N ILE A 68 8.63 -9.01 -10.38
CA ILE A 68 9.04 -10.10 -9.49
C ILE A 68 10.12 -9.61 -8.50
N PHE A 69 11.17 -8.95 -9.01
CA PHE A 69 12.21 -8.38 -8.16
C PHE A 69 11.67 -7.30 -7.22
N GLY A 70 10.77 -6.45 -7.70
CA GLY A 70 10.11 -5.43 -6.87
C GLY A 70 9.33 -6.04 -5.69
N ILE A 71 8.61 -7.14 -5.92
CA ILE A 71 7.89 -7.87 -4.87
C ILE A 71 8.87 -8.45 -3.85
N LEU A 72 9.90 -9.17 -4.29
CA LEU A 72 10.88 -9.77 -3.39
C LEU A 72 11.65 -8.72 -2.58
N LEU A 73 12.08 -7.64 -3.24
CA LEU A 73 12.77 -6.53 -2.58
C LEU A 73 11.86 -5.84 -1.56
N SER A 74 10.59 -5.63 -1.88
CA SER A 74 9.63 -5.00 -0.96
C SER A 74 9.44 -5.81 0.33
N VAL A 75 9.38 -7.13 0.23
CA VAL A 75 9.29 -8.03 1.39
C VAL A 75 10.53 -7.91 2.27
N PHE A 76 11.72 -7.97 1.66
CA PHE A 76 12.99 -7.85 2.39
C PHE A 76 13.11 -6.50 3.11
N VAL A 77 12.81 -5.40 2.42
CA VAL A 77 12.87 -4.04 2.99
C VAL A 77 11.85 -3.88 4.10
N ALA A 78 10.60 -4.31 3.89
CA ALA A 78 9.54 -4.20 4.88
C ALA A 78 9.86 -4.99 6.15
N PHE A 79 10.37 -6.23 6.01
CA PHE A 79 10.80 -7.04 7.14
C PHE A 79 11.95 -6.38 7.93
N SER A 80 12.99 -5.94 7.23
CA SER A 80 14.18 -5.36 7.85
C SER A 80 13.86 -4.06 8.59
N ILE A 81 13.14 -3.14 7.94
CA ILE A 81 12.73 -1.87 8.56
C ILE A 81 11.75 -2.11 9.71
N GLY A 82 10.77 -3.00 9.52
CA GLY A 82 9.82 -3.36 10.57
C GLY A 82 10.49 -3.96 11.81
N ALA A 83 11.48 -4.82 11.62
CA ALA A 83 12.25 -5.40 12.71
C ALA A 83 13.05 -4.33 13.48
N ILE A 84 13.69 -3.39 12.78
CA ILE A 84 14.43 -2.28 13.40
C ILE A 84 13.47 -1.37 14.18
N VAL A 85 12.36 -0.97 13.58
CA VAL A 85 11.36 -0.11 14.25
C VAL A 85 10.80 -0.80 15.49
N GLN A 86 10.49 -2.09 15.39
CA GLN A 86 10.00 -2.86 16.53
C GLN A 86 11.04 -2.99 17.65
N TRP A 87 12.30 -3.20 17.29
CA TRP A 87 13.39 -3.25 18.26
C TRP A 87 13.59 -1.91 18.98
N VAL A 88 13.63 -0.79 18.22
CA VAL A 88 13.74 0.57 18.79
C VAL A 88 12.54 0.89 19.69
N SER A 89 11.32 0.55 19.23
CA SER A 89 10.11 0.78 20.03
C SER A 89 10.14 0.00 21.34
N ARG A 90 10.60 -1.24 21.35
CA ARG A 90 10.78 -2.04 22.57
C ARG A 90 11.83 -1.46 23.53
N LEU A 91 12.94 -0.92 22.98
CA LEU A 91 13.95 -0.25 23.78
C LEU A 91 13.42 1.01 24.46
N LEU A 92 12.66 1.83 23.72
CA LEU A 92 12.14 3.10 24.23
C LEU A 92 11.00 2.92 25.22
N LEU A 93 10.06 2.01 24.93
CA LEU A 93 8.84 1.88 25.71
C LEU A 93 8.99 0.91 26.89
N SER A 94 9.91 -0.10 26.81
CA SER A 94 10.02 -1.18 27.81
C SER A 94 8.72 -1.97 27.98
N TYR A 95 8.77 -3.07 28.72
CA TYR A 95 7.57 -3.90 28.98
C TYR A 95 6.56 -3.20 29.88
N ASP A 96 7.00 -2.29 30.74
CA ASP A 96 6.16 -1.60 31.71
C ASP A 96 5.91 -0.14 31.31
N PHE A 97 5.28 0.03 30.16
CA PHE A 97 5.02 1.34 29.57
C PHE A 97 4.07 2.22 30.39
N LYS A 98 3.24 1.63 31.26
CA LYS A 98 2.31 2.37 32.13
C LYS A 98 3.01 3.14 33.23
N THR A 99 4.21 2.73 33.61
CA THR A 99 5.02 3.43 34.63
C THR A 99 5.87 4.54 34.05
N LYS A 100 5.99 4.60 32.72
CA LYS A 100 6.75 5.65 32.03
C LYS A 100 6.08 7.01 32.19
N ALA A 101 6.91 8.03 32.29
CA ALA A 101 6.44 9.42 32.38
C ALA A 101 5.58 9.80 31.15
N ALA A 102 4.55 10.60 31.40
CA ALA A 102 3.60 11.03 30.35
C ALA A 102 4.28 11.64 29.10
N TRP A 103 5.42 12.30 29.28
CA TRP A 103 6.16 12.90 28.17
C TRP A 103 6.76 11.88 27.20
N VAL A 104 7.19 10.70 27.66
CA VAL A 104 7.69 9.61 26.79
C VAL A 104 6.58 9.09 25.89
N GLY A 105 5.41 8.82 26.48
CA GLY A 105 4.21 8.41 25.73
C GLY A 105 3.75 9.48 24.74
N SER A 106 3.88 10.76 25.09
CA SER A 106 3.51 11.87 24.21
C SER A 106 4.43 12.03 23.01
N ILE A 107 5.73 11.90 23.18
CA ILE A 107 6.71 11.96 22.07
C ILE A 107 6.51 10.77 21.15
N PHE A 108 6.38 9.56 21.70
CA PHE A 108 6.12 8.37 20.91
C PHE A 108 4.80 8.48 20.15
N GLY A 109 3.72 8.95 20.82
CA GLY A 109 2.42 9.22 20.23
C GLY A 109 2.49 10.24 19.12
N GLY A 110 3.23 11.32 19.34
CA GLY A 110 3.48 12.36 18.33
C GLY A 110 4.10 11.81 17.06
N ILE A 111 5.19 11.07 17.18
CA ILE A 111 5.89 10.47 16.04
C ILE A 111 5.01 9.45 15.33
N ALA A 112 4.37 8.55 16.07
CA ALA A 112 3.52 7.51 15.50
C ALA A 112 2.29 8.08 14.78
N LEU A 113 1.56 9.01 15.41
CA LEU A 113 0.39 9.65 14.80
C LEU A 113 0.77 10.52 13.60
N THR A 114 1.94 11.17 13.62
CA THR A 114 2.45 11.90 12.45
C THR A 114 2.70 10.96 11.28
N ALA A 115 3.40 9.85 11.52
CA ALA A 115 3.66 8.87 10.48
C ALA A 115 2.36 8.29 9.89
N ILE A 116 1.39 7.97 10.75
CA ILE A 116 0.07 7.48 10.34
C ILE A 116 -0.69 8.53 9.53
N SER A 117 -0.75 9.78 10.02
CA SER A 117 -1.45 10.89 9.35
C SER A 117 -0.84 11.19 7.98
N TYR A 118 0.50 11.26 7.91
CA TYR A 118 1.20 11.46 6.65
C TYR A 118 0.95 10.33 5.66
N PHE A 119 0.97 9.09 6.13
CA PHE A 119 0.64 7.93 5.31
C PHE A 119 -0.80 7.98 4.77
N VAL A 120 -1.78 8.33 5.61
CA VAL A 120 -3.18 8.47 5.20
C VAL A 120 -3.35 9.58 4.16
N LEU A 121 -2.70 10.73 4.37
CA LEU A 121 -2.73 11.83 3.41
C LEU A 121 -2.14 11.42 2.06
N MET A 122 -0.95 10.84 2.04
CA MET A 122 -0.29 10.43 0.81
C MET A 122 -1.06 9.35 0.04
N LYS A 123 -1.63 8.39 0.75
CA LYS A 123 -2.44 7.32 0.13
C LYS A 123 -3.83 7.79 -0.26
N GLY A 124 -4.47 8.61 0.57
CA GLY A 124 -5.81 9.14 0.32
C GLY A 124 -5.83 10.09 -0.88
N ILE A 125 -4.87 11.02 -0.97
CA ILE A 125 -4.82 12.02 -2.04
C ILE A 125 -4.50 11.40 -3.40
N LYS A 126 -3.58 10.44 -3.47
CA LYS A 126 -3.19 9.79 -4.74
C LYS A 126 -4.36 9.19 -5.54
N GLY A 127 -5.46 8.84 -4.87
CA GLY A 127 -6.64 8.23 -5.49
C GLY A 127 -7.76 9.21 -5.83
N THR A 128 -7.58 10.50 -5.57
CA THR A 128 -8.62 11.52 -5.79
C THR A 128 -8.31 12.43 -6.96
N SER A 129 -9.35 13.03 -7.57
CA SER A 129 -9.22 14.07 -8.60
C SER A 129 -8.44 15.29 -8.12
N TYR A 130 -8.45 15.57 -6.81
CA TYR A 130 -7.73 16.68 -6.18
C TYR A 130 -6.19 16.53 -6.23
N ALA A 131 -5.66 15.35 -6.53
CA ALA A 131 -4.21 15.14 -6.59
C ALA A 131 -3.52 16.00 -7.66
N GLY A 132 -4.23 16.31 -8.74
CA GLY A 132 -3.73 17.11 -9.86
C GLY A 132 -4.18 18.56 -9.87
N GLU A 133 -5.03 18.99 -8.93
CA GLU A 133 -5.47 20.38 -8.85
C GLU A 133 -4.43 21.26 -8.15
N SER A 134 -4.21 22.45 -8.71
CA SER A 134 -3.35 23.47 -8.12
C SER A 134 -4.18 24.43 -7.27
N PHE A 135 -3.69 24.74 -6.08
CA PHE A 135 -4.36 25.67 -5.15
C PHE A 135 -3.47 26.89 -4.93
N ASP A 136 -4.06 28.07 -5.06
CA ASP A 136 -3.36 29.36 -4.86
C ASP A 136 -2.81 29.50 -3.44
N LEU A 137 -3.46 28.89 -2.45
CA LEU A 137 -3.02 28.88 -1.05
C LEU A 137 -1.66 28.23 -0.82
N ILE A 138 -1.23 27.34 -1.69
CA ILE A 138 0.05 26.63 -1.64
C ILE A 138 0.98 27.05 -2.78
N GLY A 139 0.83 28.29 -3.27
CA GLY A 139 1.69 28.85 -4.30
C GLY A 139 1.48 28.27 -5.69
N GLY A 140 0.27 27.82 -6.03
CA GLY A 140 -0.05 27.27 -7.35
C GLY A 140 0.47 25.84 -7.58
N MET A 141 1.04 25.21 -6.55
CA MET A 141 1.49 23.80 -6.64
C MET A 141 0.31 22.84 -6.47
N THR A 142 0.49 21.61 -6.95
CA THR A 142 -0.46 20.54 -6.62
C THR A 142 -0.28 20.10 -5.17
N ILE A 143 -1.34 19.60 -4.54
CA ILE A 143 -1.26 19.10 -3.15
C ILE A 143 -0.17 18.03 -3.03
N LYS A 144 -0.05 17.17 -4.03
CA LYS A 144 0.96 16.11 -4.06
C LYS A 144 2.37 16.70 -4.07
N ASP A 145 2.66 17.64 -4.97
CA ASP A 145 3.99 18.24 -5.10
C ASP A 145 4.36 19.04 -3.84
N PHE A 146 3.39 19.73 -3.23
CA PHE A 146 3.57 20.42 -1.97
C PHE A 146 3.94 19.46 -0.82
N LEU A 147 3.25 18.32 -0.71
CA LEU A 147 3.54 17.30 0.31
C LEU A 147 4.90 16.64 0.07
N GLU A 148 5.30 16.40 -1.18
CA GLU A 148 6.57 15.77 -1.51
C GLU A 148 7.76 16.75 -1.37
N SER A 149 7.58 18.03 -1.68
CA SER A 149 8.64 19.04 -1.55
C SER A 149 8.88 19.50 -0.12
N ASN A 150 7.84 19.51 0.72
CA ASN A 150 7.91 20.02 2.09
C ASN A 150 7.83 18.93 3.17
N VAL A 151 8.24 17.70 2.86
CA VAL A 151 8.12 16.53 3.77
C VAL A 151 8.68 16.83 5.16
N ILE A 152 9.90 17.34 5.26
CA ILE A 152 10.58 17.59 6.53
C ILE A 152 9.81 18.62 7.36
N THR A 153 9.36 19.70 6.74
CA THR A 153 8.60 20.77 7.39
C THR A 153 7.27 20.23 7.91
N ILE A 154 6.52 19.53 7.07
CA ILE A 154 5.22 18.96 7.42
C ILE A 154 5.36 17.93 8.55
N VAL A 155 6.31 17.02 8.45
CA VAL A 155 6.55 16.00 9.47
C VAL A 155 6.96 16.63 10.79
N THR A 156 7.80 17.67 10.78
CA THR A 156 8.23 18.35 12.00
C THR A 156 7.07 19.06 12.69
N TYR A 157 6.31 19.89 11.98
CA TYR A 157 5.15 20.58 12.57
C TYR A 157 4.07 19.61 13.02
N SER A 158 3.75 18.60 12.22
CA SER A 158 2.79 17.56 12.61
C SER A 158 3.24 16.81 13.85
N SER A 159 4.54 16.49 13.96
CA SER A 159 5.09 15.79 15.14
C SER A 159 4.95 16.63 16.42
N ILE A 160 5.18 17.94 16.34
CA ILE A 160 4.98 18.85 17.48
C ILE A 160 3.49 18.90 17.85
N ILE A 161 2.61 19.11 16.89
CA ILE A 161 1.15 19.20 17.12
C ILE A 161 0.63 17.89 17.73
N TRP A 162 0.94 16.74 17.13
CA TRP A 162 0.50 15.45 17.64
C TRP A 162 1.09 15.11 19.02
N SER A 163 2.34 15.55 19.31
CA SER A 163 2.94 15.39 20.65
C SER A 163 2.19 16.21 21.70
N LEU A 164 1.83 17.45 21.38
CA LEU A 164 1.04 18.31 22.28
C LEU A 164 -0.37 17.75 22.52
N ILE A 165 -1.03 17.27 21.47
CA ILE A 165 -2.33 16.61 21.57
C ILE A 165 -2.22 15.34 22.43
N SER A 166 -1.23 14.50 22.17
CA SER A 166 -0.99 13.29 22.94
C SER A 166 -0.71 13.56 24.41
N PHE A 167 0.10 14.59 24.70
CA PHE A 167 0.35 15.03 26.08
C PHE A 167 -0.95 15.47 26.77
N SER A 168 -1.77 16.27 26.09
CA SER A 168 -3.05 16.72 26.62
C SER A 168 -4.01 15.57 26.90
N LEU A 169 -4.10 14.59 25.99
CA LEU A 169 -4.94 13.42 26.16
C LEU A 169 -4.49 12.56 27.34
N ILE A 170 -3.19 12.37 27.51
CA ILE A 170 -2.66 11.60 28.66
C ILE A 170 -2.88 12.36 29.97
N ARG A 171 -2.59 13.67 30.00
CA ARG A 171 -2.53 14.44 31.24
C ARG A 171 -3.90 14.88 31.77
N PHE A 172 -4.81 15.28 30.86
CA PHE A 172 -6.11 15.82 31.25
C PHE A 172 -7.24 14.81 31.17
N PHE A 173 -7.16 13.87 30.22
CA PHE A 173 -8.23 12.91 29.97
C PHE A 173 -7.89 11.49 30.41
N ASN A 174 -6.67 11.22 30.90
CA ASN A 174 -6.18 9.90 31.26
C ASN A 174 -6.38 8.84 30.15
N VAL A 175 -6.32 9.26 28.88
CA VAL A 175 -6.50 8.37 27.73
C VAL A 175 -5.23 7.56 27.52
N ASP A 176 -5.39 6.26 27.29
CA ASP A 176 -4.30 5.39 26.89
C ASP A 176 -3.93 5.68 25.42
N ILE A 177 -2.87 6.47 25.24
CA ILE A 177 -2.43 6.91 23.90
C ILE A 177 -2.07 5.74 22.99
N TYR A 178 -1.62 4.61 23.53
CA TYR A 178 -1.26 3.44 22.74
C TYR A 178 -2.48 2.81 22.06
N LYS A 179 -3.64 2.81 22.74
CA LYS A 179 -4.91 2.37 22.14
C LYS A 179 -5.33 3.29 20.99
N VAL A 180 -5.12 4.60 21.13
CA VAL A 180 -5.40 5.57 20.08
C VAL A 180 -4.49 5.32 18.87
N ILE A 181 -3.20 5.12 19.10
CA ILE A 181 -2.23 4.81 18.03
C ILE A 181 -2.60 3.52 17.29
N ILE A 182 -2.95 2.47 18.04
CA ILE A 182 -3.35 1.19 17.44
C ILE A 182 -4.63 1.37 16.62
N GLY A 183 -5.62 2.08 17.15
CA GLY A 183 -6.86 2.37 16.44
C GLY A 183 -6.65 3.17 15.16
N ALA A 184 -5.86 4.25 15.24
CA ALA A 184 -5.49 5.06 14.08
C ALA A 184 -4.68 4.27 13.04
N GLY A 185 -3.73 3.44 13.50
CA GLY A 185 -2.93 2.57 12.63
C GLY A 185 -3.78 1.51 11.93
N THR A 186 -4.73 0.91 12.64
CA THR A 186 -5.68 -0.05 12.06
C THR A 186 -6.56 0.61 11.01
N PHE A 187 -7.06 1.81 11.28
CA PHE A 187 -7.83 2.60 10.31
C PHE A 187 -7.00 2.92 9.06
N ALA A 188 -5.77 3.41 9.23
CA ALA A 188 -4.87 3.74 8.13
C ALA A 188 -4.55 2.51 7.26
N LEU A 189 -4.33 1.37 7.91
CA LEU A 189 -4.07 0.10 7.22
C LEU A 189 -5.31 -0.36 6.44
N ALA A 190 -6.50 -0.28 7.05
CA ALA A 190 -7.76 -0.61 6.38
C ALA A 190 -8.00 0.29 5.15
N LEU A 191 -7.74 1.59 5.26
CA LEU A 191 -7.85 2.54 4.16
C LEU A 191 -6.87 2.20 3.01
N ALA A 192 -5.63 1.86 3.35
CA ALA A 192 -4.64 1.47 2.36
C ALA A 192 -5.01 0.17 1.62
N PHE A 193 -5.52 -0.83 2.35
CA PHE A 193 -6.01 -2.06 1.74
C PHE A 193 -7.24 -1.83 0.87
N ALA A 194 -8.21 -1.05 1.35
CA ALA A 194 -9.41 -0.73 0.56
C ALA A 194 -9.06 -0.04 -0.77
N GLY A 195 -8.15 0.93 -0.75
CA GLY A 195 -7.68 1.61 -1.96
C GLY A 195 -6.95 0.67 -2.93
N ASN A 196 -6.13 -0.24 -2.41
CA ASN A 196 -5.42 -1.22 -3.22
C ASN A 196 -6.35 -2.27 -3.84
N ASP A 197 -7.29 -2.78 -3.05
CA ASP A 197 -8.25 -3.79 -3.53
C ASP A 197 -9.23 -3.20 -4.55
N LEU A 198 -9.61 -1.93 -4.43
CA LEU A 198 -10.45 -1.24 -5.41
C LEU A 198 -9.77 -1.20 -6.78
N VAL A 199 -8.48 -0.87 -6.84
CA VAL A 199 -7.70 -0.89 -8.09
C VAL A 199 -7.67 -2.29 -8.70
N ASN A 200 -7.55 -3.33 -7.89
CA ASN A 200 -7.56 -4.71 -8.36
C ASN A 200 -8.90 -5.12 -8.99
N PHE A 201 -10.02 -4.59 -8.49
CA PHE A 201 -11.35 -4.89 -9.04
C PHE A 201 -11.69 -4.12 -10.31
N ILE A 202 -11.31 -2.85 -10.38
CA ILE A 202 -11.67 -1.94 -11.47
C ILE A 202 -10.58 -1.88 -12.52
N GLY A 203 -9.31 -1.99 -12.14
CA GLY A 203 -8.17 -1.81 -13.03
C GLY A 203 -8.11 -2.83 -14.16
N VAL A 204 -8.45 -4.10 -13.88
CA VAL A 204 -8.42 -5.18 -14.88
C VAL A 204 -9.49 -4.97 -15.98
N PRO A 205 -10.76 -4.69 -15.68
CA PRO A 205 -11.75 -4.35 -16.70
C PRO A 205 -11.40 -3.10 -17.51
N ILE A 206 -10.88 -2.04 -16.87
CA ILE A 206 -10.48 -0.82 -17.57
C ILE A 206 -9.31 -1.08 -18.49
N ALA A 207 -8.28 -1.81 -18.04
CA ALA A 207 -7.14 -2.18 -18.86
C ALA A 207 -7.57 -3.02 -20.09
N ALA A 208 -8.51 -3.96 -19.91
CA ALA A 208 -9.08 -4.74 -21.01
C ALA A 208 -9.82 -3.85 -22.02
N TRP A 209 -10.60 -2.89 -21.53
CA TRP A 209 -11.30 -1.93 -22.38
C TRP A 209 -10.32 -1.04 -23.18
N GLN A 210 -9.33 -0.47 -22.52
CA GLN A 210 -8.30 0.35 -23.18
C GLN A 210 -7.49 -0.43 -24.22
N SER A 211 -7.19 -1.71 -23.92
CA SER A 211 -6.53 -2.59 -24.89
C SER A 211 -7.40 -2.86 -26.11
N TYR A 212 -8.71 -3.01 -25.92
CA TYR A 212 -9.66 -3.15 -27.03
C TYR A 212 -9.76 -1.87 -27.86
N GLU A 213 -9.87 -0.71 -27.22
CA GLU A 213 -9.88 0.59 -27.95
C GLU A 213 -8.59 0.81 -28.75
N ALA A 214 -7.43 0.49 -28.17
CA ALA A 214 -6.15 0.59 -28.86
C ALA A 214 -6.08 -0.36 -30.08
N TRP A 215 -6.64 -1.57 -29.94
CA TRP A 215 -6.70 -2.53 -31.06
C TRP A 215 -7.66 -2.09 -32.17
N VAL A 216 -8.80 -1.50 -31.84
CA VAL A 216 -9.75 -0.99 -32.84
C VAL A 216 -9.18 0.23 -33.56
N ALA A 217 -8.32 1.03 -32.91
CA ALA A 217 -7.70 2.21 -33.49
C ALA A 217 -6.45 1.91 -34.36
N SER A 218 -5.90 0.69 -34.28
CA SER A 218 -4.74 0.24 -35.07
C SER A 218 -5.13 -0.42 -36.38
#